data_6d9086f8846b7131a684764641c448ed
#
_entry.id   6d9086f8846b7131a684764641c448ed
#
_cell.length_a   1.000
_cell.length_b   1.000
_cell.length_c   1.000
_cell.angle_alpha   90.00
_cell.angle_beta   90.00
_cell.angle_gamma   90.00
#
_symmetry.space_group_name_H-M   'P 1'
#
loop_
_entity.id
_entity.type
_entity.pdbx_description
1 polymer ?
#
loop_
_entity_poly.entity_id
_entity_poly.type
_entity_poly.pdbx_seq_one_letter_code
_entity_poly.pdbx_strand_id
1 'polypeptide(L)'
;RVHEPLPPLAAPPIAIAAFSGLARVAACRDGVRATVRWLLAHGADANTRLRVPGADPSLPVLYGATAHAGDGDIVRALLGAGADPNDNESLYHATEQADRSILDALVQAGARWPGTNALFRQLDHDDLPGLHQALALGADAHELSPTIGTRPLHHALMRGRGLTFVQALVTAGAD
;
A
#
# COMPACT_ATOMS: atom_id res chain seq x y z
N ARG A 1 -5.66 -5.30 -27.69
CA ARG A 1 -4.96 -6.34 -26.89
C ARG A 1 -4.62 -5.76 -25.53
N VAL A 2 -5.07 -6.38 -24.45
CA VAL A 2 -4.95 -5.85 -23.06
C VAL A 2 -3.53 -5.90 -22.50
N HIS A 3 -2.61 -6.61 -23.16
CA HIS A 3 -1.21 -6.77 -22.72
C HIS A 3 -0.23 -5.92 -23.52
N GLU A 4 -0.67 -5.24 -24.60
CA GLU A 4 0.26 -4.47 -25.42
C GLU A 4 0.65 -3.15 -24.72
N PRO A 5 1.96 -2.85 -24.63
CA PRO A 5 2.43 -1.58 -24.07
C PRO A 5 1.96 -0.40 -24.91
N LEU A 6 1.60 0.70 -24.26
CA LEU A 6 1.17 1.94 -24.91
C LEU A 6 2.33 2.94 -24.96
N PRO A 7 2.62 3.54 -26.16
CA PRO A 7 3.53 4.68 -26.23
C PRO A 7 2.94 5.91 -25.50
N PRO A 8 3.75 6.84 -24.99
CA PRO A 8 5.22 6.85 -24.98
C PRO A 8 5.87 6.05 -23.84
N LEU A 9 5.08 5.58 -22.84
CA LEU A 9 5.61 4.92 -21.65
C LEU A 9 5.94 3.44 -21.86
N ALA A 10 5.58 2.88 -23.02
CA ALA A 10 5.70 1.43 -23.29
C ALA A 10 5.18 0.55 -22.13
N ALA A 11 4.13 1.02 -21.44
CA ALA A 11 3.55 0.38 -20.27
C ALA A 11 2.26 -0.37 -20.64
N PRO A 12 2.01 -1.54 -20.02
CA PRO A 12 0.74 -2.25 -20.19
C PRO A 12 -0.45 -1.38 -19.78
N PRO A 13 -1.61 -1.50 -20.44
CA PRO A 13 -2.79 -0.68 -20.14
C PRO A 13 -3.23 -0.74 -18.66
N ILE A 14 -3.14 -1.93 -18.02
CA ILE A 14 -3.48 -2.10 -16.61
C ILE A 14 -2.57 -1.27 -15.70
N ALA A 15 -1.28 -1.16 -16.03
CA ALA A 15 -0.34 -0.35 -15.26
C ALA A 15 -0.68 1.15 -15.37
N ILE A 16 -0.98 1.63 -16.59
CA ILE A 16 -1.40 3.03 -16.78
C ILE A 16 -2.67 3.34 -15.99
N ALA A 17 -3.66 2.43 -16.02
CA ALA A 17 -4.91 2.63 -15.31
C ALA A 17 -4.71 2.61 -13.78
N ALA A 18 -3.94 1.65 -13.24
CA ALA A 18 -3.69 1.51 -11.82
C ALA A 18 -2.83 2.65 -11.23
N PHE A 19 -1.92 3.22 -12.02
CA PHE A 19 -1.11 4.38 -11.62
C PHE A 19 -1.79 5.73 -11.89
N SER A 20 -3.04 5.72 -12.40
CA SER A 20 -3.72 6.95 -12.79
C SER A 20 -4.17 7.77 -11.59
N GLY A 21 -3.54 8.92 -11.37
CA GLY A 21 -4.01 9.92 -10.39
C GLY A 21 -5.42 10.46 -10.69
N LEU A 22 -5.98 10.20 -11.88
CA LEU A 22 -7.36 10.56 -12.22
C LEU A 22 -8.39 9.83 -11.33
N ALA A 23 -8.03 8.70 -10.71
CA ALA A 23 -8.87 8.03 -9.73
C ALA A 23 -9.15 8.92 -8.50
N ARG A 24 -8.29 9.89 -8.20
CA ARG A 24 -8.49 10.88 -7.12
C ARG A 24 -9.46 12.00 -7.52
N VAL A 25 -9.73 12.16 -8.82
CA VAL A 25 -10.67 13.16 -9.35
C VAL A 25 -12.07 12.53 -9.40
N ALA A 26 -13.02 13.11 -8.67
CA ALA A 26 -14.37 12.54 -8.52
C ALA A 26 -15.06 12.25 -9.87
N ALA A 27 -14.94 13.16 -10.84
CA ALA A 27 -15.55 13.00 -12.17
C ALA A 27 -14.91 11.86 -13.02
N CYS A 28 -13.69 11.43 -12.71
CA CYS A 28 -12.96 10.41 -13.47
C CYS A 28 -12.92 9.06 -12.76
N ARG A 29 -13.14 9.03 -11.45
CA ARG A 29 -12.94 7.86 -10.58
C ARG A 29 -13.64 6.61 -11.08
N ASP A 30 -14.93 6.71 -11.35
CA ASP A 30 -15.72 5.55 -11.77
C ASP A 30 -15.28 5.02 -13.16
N GLY A 31 -14.85 5.92 -14.05
CA GLY A 31 -14.27 5.53 -15.33
C GLY A 31 -12.96 4.77 -15.18
N VAL A 32 -12.06 5.20 -14.27
CA VAL A 32 -10.81 4.48 -13.99
C VAL A 32 -11.09 3.12 -13.36
N ARG A 33 -11.98 3.05 -12.37
CA ARG A 33 -12.42 1.79 -11.73
C ARG A 33 -13.00 0.81 -12.77
N ALA A 34 -13.89 1.29 -13.63
CA ALA A 34 -14.50 0.48 -14.69
C ALA A 34 -13.44 -0.03 -15.68
N THR A 35 -12.47 0.81 -16.04
CA THR A 35 -11.36 0.44 -16.92
C THR A 35 -10.50 -0.66 -16.31
N VAL A 36 -10.11 -0.55 -15.04
CA VAL A 36 -9.32 -1.58 -14.35
C VAL A 36 -10.08 -2.91 -14.32
N ARG A 37 -11.36 -2.89 -13.91
CA ARG A 37 -12.18 -4.12 -13.87
C ARG A 37 -12.34 -4.75 -15.25
N TRP A 38 -12.56 -3.94 -16.27
CA TRP A 38 -12.67 -4.43 -17.64
C TRP A 38 -11.37 -5.08 -18.12
N LEU A 39 -10.23 -4.45 -17.88
CA LEU A 39 -8.92 -5.00 -18.24
C LEU A 39 -8.65 -6.34 -17.54
N LEU A 40 -8.95 -6.44 -16.25
CA LEU A 40 -8.80 -7.69 -15.48
C LEU A 40 -9.73 -8.78 -16.02
N ALA A 41 -10.99 -8.46 -16.30
CA ALA A 41 -11.95 -9.40 -16.87
C ALA A 41 -11.56 -9.90 -18.28
N HIS A 42 -10.69 -9.15 -19.00
CA HIS A 42 -10.16 -9.53 -20.31
C HIS A 42 -8.72 -10.06 -20.25
N GLY A 43 -8.30 -10.54 -19.08
CA GLY A 43 -7.07 -11.30 -18.91
C GLY A 43 -5.83 -10.45 -18.65
N ALA A 44 -5.96 -9.16 -18.29
CA ALA A 44 -4.80 -8.40 -17.82
C ALA A 44 -4.24 -9.04 -16.54
N ASP A 45 -2.91 -9.18 -16.48
CA ASP A 45 -2.24 -9.75 -15.31
C ASP A 45 -2.19 -8.74 -14.16
N ALA A 46 -2.81 -9.12 -13.03
CA ALA A 46 -2.84 -8.31 -11.81
C ALA A 46 -1.47 -8.17 -11.12
N ASN A 47 -0.47 -8.97 -11.53
CA ASN A 47 0.92 -8.88 -11.07
C ASN A 47 1.83 -8.14 -12.05
N THR A 48 1.25 -7.47 -13.04
CA THR A 48 1.99 -6.58 -13.95
C THR A 48 2.78 -5.54 -13.17
N ARG A 49 3.97 -5.21 -13.68
CA ARG A 49 4.83 -4.17 -13.10
C ARG A 49 5.05 -3.05 -14.11
N LEU A 50 4.99 -1.81 -13.62
CA LEU A 50 5.34 -0.62 -14.40
C LEU A 50 6.85 -0.43 -14.34
N ARG A 51 7.49 -0.38 -15.51
CA ARG A 51 8.89 0.02 -15.63
C ARG A 51 8.94 1.49 -16.02
N VAL A 52 9.48 2.31 -15.14
CA VAL A 52 9.71 3.74 -15.42
C VAL A 52 11.15 3.90 -15.89
N PRO A 53 11.40 4.51 -17.06
CA PRO A 53 12.76 4.74 -17.55
C PRO A 53 13.59 5.51 -16.51
N GLY A 54 14.77 4.99 -16.16
CA GLY A 54 15.65 5.61 -15.18
C GLY A 54 15.31 5.30 -13.70
N ALA A 55 14.25 4.54 -13.45
CA ALA A 55 13.92 4.02 -12.11
C ALA A 55 14.12 2.50 -12.05
N ASP A 56 14.76 2.02 -11.00
CA ASP A 56 14.89 0.60 -10.66
C ASP A 56 14.63 0.48 -9.13
N PRO A 57 13.80 -0.46 -8.71
CA PRO A 57 13.10 -1.51 -9.46
C PRO A 57 11.80 -1.05 -10.15
N SER A 58 11.25 -1.93 -11.03
CA SER A 58 9.89 -1.75 -11.57
C SER A 58 8.84 -1.84 -10.46
N LEU A 59 7.76 -1.08 -10.57
CA LEU A 59 6.73 -0.93 -9.53
C LEU A 59 5.49 -1.80 -9.83
N PRO A 60 4.95 -2.54 -8.85
CA PRO A 60 3.74 -3.35 -9.03
C PRO A 60 2.50 -2.50 -9.34
N VAL A 61 1.56 -3.03 -10.10
CA VAL A 61 0.28 -2.33 -10.34
C VAL A 61 -0.53 -2.17 -9.05
N LEU A 62 -0.40 -3.09 -8.10
CA LEU A 62 -1.04 -2.97 -6.79
C LEU A 62 -0.52 -1.75 -6.02
N TYR A 63 0.80 -1.50 -6.06
CA TYR A 63 1.37 -0.27 -5.52
C TYR A 63 0.81 0.98 -6.22
N GLY A 64 0.66 0.94 -7.56
CA GLY A 64 0.05 2.04 -8.31
C GLY A 64 -1.37 2.36 -7.82
N ALA A 65 -2.19 1.33 -7.64
CA ALA A 65 -3.55 1.46 -7.12
C ALA A 65 -3.57 1.99 -5.67
N THR A 66 -2.62 1.55 -4.84
CA THR A 66 -2.48 1.96 -3.45
C THR A 66 -1.96 3.40 -3.32
N ALA A 67 -0.76 3.66 -3.85
CA ALA A 67 -0.04 4.91 -3.60
C ALA A 67 -0.46 6.06 -4.53
N HIS A 68 -0.70 5.77 -5.81
CA HIS A 68 -1.00 6.79 -6.82
C HIS A 68 -2.49 7.01 -7.00
N ALA A 69 -3.27 5.97 -7.28
CA ALA A 69 -4.72 6.07 -7.37
C ALA A 69 -5.35 6.35 -5.99
N GLY A 70 -4.85 5.72 -4.93
CA GLY A 70 -5.39 5.82 -3.57
C GLY A 70 -6.84 5.38 -3.50
N ASP A 71 -7.18 4.30 -4.20
CA ASP A 71 -8.56 3.86 -4.42
C ASP A 71 -8.76 2.40 -3.98
N GLY A 72 -9.49 2.21 -2.87
CA GLY A 72 -9.71 0.89 -2.29
C GLY A 72 -10.50 -0.06 -3.19
N ASP A 73 -11.35 0.44 -4.10
CA ASP A 73 -12.07 -0.42 -5.04
C ASP A 73 -11.15 -0.98 -6.13
N ILE A 74 -10.17 -0.18 -6.58
CA ILE A 74 -9.15 -0.65 -7.53
C ILE A 74 -8.24 -1.67 -6.83
N VAL A 75 -7.81 -1.40 -5.60
CA VAL A 75 -6.99 -2.33 -4.80
C VAL A 75 -7.72 -3.66 -4.62
N ARG A 76 -9.00 -3.64 -4.19
CA ARG A 76 -9.80 -4.88 -4.04
C ARG A 76 -9.99 -5.63 -5.35
N ALA A 77 -10.16 -4.92 -6.47
CA ALA A 77 -10.28 -5.56 -7.78
C ALA A 77 -8.99 -6.29 -8.19
N LEU A 78 -7.83 -5.69 -7.96
CA LEU A 78 -6.52 -6.30 -8.24
C LEU A 78 -6.27 -7.51 -7.33
N LEU A 79 -6.52 -7.39 -6.02
CA LEU A 79 -6.37 -8.49 -5.06
C LEU A 79 -7.30 -9.66 -5.41
N GLY A 80 -8.57 -9.36 -5.76
CA GLY A 80 -9.52 -10.37 -6.21
C GLY A 80 -9.14 -11.07 -7.52
N ALA A 81 -8.30 -10.44 -8.35
CA ALA A 81 -7.72 -11.01 -9.57
C ALA A 81 -6.36 -11.69 -9.33
N GLY A 82 -5.92 -11.83 -8.08
CA GLY A 82 -4.70 -12.55 -7.70
C GLY A 82 -3.43 -11.69 -7.66
N ALA A 83 -3.54 -10.38 -7.46
CA ALA A 83 -2.38 -9.56 -7.16
C ALA A 83 -1.72 -10.03 -5.86
N ASP A 84 -0.38 -10.13 -5.85
CA ASP A 84 0.38 -10.48 -4.64
C ASP A 84 0.40 -9.28 -3.66
N PRO A 85 -0.20 -9.40 -2.46
CA PRO A 85 -0.19 -8.35 -1.47
C PRO A 85 1.19 -8.16 -0.80
N ASN A 86 2.13 -9.08 -1.01
CA ASN A 86 3.50 -9.06 -0.46
C ASN A 86 4.51 -8.56 -1.50
N ASP A 87 4.17 -7.49 -2.20
CA ASP A 87 4.95 -6.92 -3.29
C ASP A 87 6.09 -5.98 -2.82
N ASN A 88 6.29 -5.85 -1.52
CA ASN A 88 7.25 -5.00 -0.78
C ASN A 88 6.98 -3.49 -0.83
N GLU A 89 5.90 -3.04 -1.46
CA GLU A 89 5.58 -1.63 -1.63
C GLU A 89 4.19 -1.28 -1.08
N SER A 90 3.19 -2.10 -1.44
CA SER A 90 1.79 -1.73 -1.23
C SER A 90 1.42 -1.57 0.24
N LEU A 91 1.85 -2.48 1.13
CA LEU A 91 1.51 -2.40 2.55
C LEU A 91 2.08 -1.13 3.21
N TYR A 92 3.35 -0.82 2.90
CA TYR A 92 4.00 0.39 3.42
C TYR A 92 3.23 1.65 2.98
N HIS A 93 2.93 1.77 1.69
CA HIS A 93 2.27 2.95 1.15
C HIS A 93 0.76 3.03 1.46
N ALA A 94 0.12 1.91 1.81
CA ALA A 94 -1.26 1.91 2.30
C ALA A 94 -1.40 2.69 3.61
N THR A 95 -0.35 2.71 4.43
CA THR A 95 -0.33 3.46 5.70
C THR A 95 -0.36 4.97 5.51
N GLU A 96 -0.09 5.47 4.32
CA GLU A 96 -0.08 6.89 3.97
C GLU A 96 -1.42 7.36 3.36
N GLN A 97 -2.35 6.41 3.10
CA GLN A 97 -3.58 6.75 2.40
C GLN A 97 -4.67 7.22 3.35
N ALA A 98 -5.44 8.22 2.89
CA ALA A 98 -6.62 8.68 3.60
C ALA A 98 -7.74 7.60 3.64
N ASP A 99 -7.84 6.79 2.59
CA ASP A 99 -8.72 5.61 2.55
C ASP A 99 -8.07 4.44 3.30
N ARG A 100 -8.36 4.34 4.59
CA ARG A 100 -7.82 3.29 5.45
C ARG A 100 -8.33 1.88 5.11
N SER A 101 -9.40 1.75 4.33
CA SER A 101 -9.89 0.45 3.86
C SER A 101 -8.91 -0.26 2.92
N ILE A 102 -7.94 0.48 2.36
CA ILE A 102 -6.86 -0.08 1.54
C ILE A 102 -5.97 -0.98 2.40
N LEU A 103 -5.59 -0.52 3.59
CA LEU A 103 -4.77 -1.30 4.53
C LEU A 103 -5.50 -2.58 4.97
N ASP A 104 -6.79 -2.44 5.31
CA ASP A 104 -7.64 -3.59 5.68
C ASP A 104 -7.69 -4.62 4.54
N ALA A 105 -7.89 -4.18 3.29
CA ALA A 105 -7.98 -5.06 2.13
C ALA A 105 -6.66 -5.82 1.88
N LEU A 106 -5.52 -5.16 2.01
CA LEU A 106 -4.20 -5.80 1.85
C LEU A 106 -3.97 -6.87 2.92
N VAL A 107 -4.24 -6.56 4.20
CA VAL A 107 -4.05 -7.51 5.30
C VAL A 107 -5.01 -8.69 5.18
N GLN A 108 -6.28 -8.46 4.81
CA GLN A 108 -7.26 -9.53 4.54
C GLN A 108 -6.83 -10.43 3.38
N ALA A 109 -6.13 -9.89 2.39
CA ALA A 109 -5.57 -10.66 1.27
C ALA A 109 -4.26 -11.39 1.63
N GLY A 110 -3.75 -11.24 2.86
CA GLY A 110 -2.56 -11.94 3.34
C GLY A 110 -1.26 -11.14 3.26
N ALA A 111 -1.33 -9.81 3.21
CA ALA A 111 -0.15 -8.97 3.37
C ALA A 111 0.47 -9.19 4.76
N ARG A 112 1.80 -9.31 4.80
CA ARG A 112 2.58 -9.56 6.01
C ARG A 112 3.34 -8.31 6.44
N TRP A 113 3.30 -8.01 7.73
CA TRP A 113 3.96 -6.85 8.33
C TRP A 113 5.50 -6.94 8.37
N PRO A 114 6.10 -8.09 8.74
CA PRO A 114 7.53 -8.15 8.97
C PRO A 114 8.35 -7.71 7.76
N GLY A 115 9.29 -6.81 8.00
CA GLY A 115 10.23 -6.32 6.99
C GLY A 115 9.74 -5.15 6.15
N THR A 116 8.47 -4.74 6.28
CA THR A 116 7.89 -3.67 5.45
C THR A 116 8.11 -2.27 5.99
N ASN A 117 8.47 -2.10 7.26
CA ASN A 117 8.49 -0.82 7.99
C ASN A 117 7.12 -0.09 8.06
N ALA A 118 6.03 -0.73 7.67
CA ALA A 118 4.71 -0.11 7.61
C ALA A 118 4.22 0.39 8.98
N LEU A 119 4.52 -0.33 10.08
CA LEU A 119 4.21 0.11 11.44
C LEU A 119 5.00 1.37 11.83
N PHE A 120 6.29 1.42 11.47
CA PHE A 120 7.15 2.57 11.76
C PHE A 120 6.69 3.83 11.02
N ARG A 121 6.08 3.67 9.86
CA ARG A 121 5.55 4.78 9.07
C ARG A 121 4.44 5.53 9.81
N GLN A 122 3.59 4.86 10.60
CA GLN A 122 2.59 5.51 11.44
C GLN A 122 3.26 6.42 12.49
N LEU A 123 4.38 5.96 13.03
CA LEU A 123 5.17 6.73 13.99
C LEU A 123 5.86 7.92 13.32
N ASP A 124 6.31 7.78 12.07
CA ASP A 124 6.92 8.88 11.32
C ASP A 124 5.92 10.00 11.01
N HIS A 125 4.68 9.65 10.71
CA HIS A 125 3.63 10.59 10.34
C HIS A 125 2.80 11.14 11.50
N ASP A 126 3.13 10.77 12.77
CA ASP A 126 2.33 11.17 13.95
C ASP A 126 0.86 10.68 13.86
N ASP A 127 0.65 9.54 13.23
CA ASP A 127 -0.68 8.98 12.95
C ASP A 127 -1.11 7.96 14.02
N LEU A 128 -1.61 8.44 15.15
CA LEU A 128 -2.11 7.57 16.23
C LEU A 128 -3.27 6.67 15.79
N PRO A 129 -4.30 7.14 15.06
CA PRO A 129 -5.33 6.24 14.52
C PRO A 129 -4.79 5.16 13.62
N GLY A 130 -3.79 5.46 12.78
CA GLY A 130 -3.12 4.47 11.93
C GLY A 130 -2.31 3.47 12.73
N LEU A 131 -1.62 3.89 13.79
CA LEU A 131 -0.95 2.98 14.71
C LEU A 131 -1.93 2.00 15.35
N HIS A 132 -3.08 2.47 15.84
CA HIS A 132 -4.11 1.60 16.41
C HIS A 132 -4.66 0.61 15.38
N GLN A 133 -4.93 1.06 14.15
CA GLN A 133 -5.37 0.18 13.07
C GLN A 133 -4.31 -0.89 12.76
N ALA A 134 -3.05 -0.50 12.59
CA ALA A 134 -1.96 -1.43 12.29
C ALA A 134 -1.82 -2.51 13.38
N LEU A 135 -1.82 -2.12 14.65
CA LEU A 135 -1.75 -3.05 15.79
C LEU A 135 -2.97 -3.98 15.83
N ALA A 136 -4.19 -3.46 15.59
CA ALA A 136 -5.41 -4.27 15.52
C ALA A 136 -5.41 -5.26 14.36
N LEU A 137 -4.72 -4.95 13.27
CA LEU A 137 -4.52 -5.81 12.10
C LEU A 137 -3.32 -6.76 12.24
N GLY A 138 -2.69 -6.83 13.42
CA GLY A 138 -1.66 -7.80 13.74
C GLY A 138 -0.22 -7.37 13.47
N ALA A 139 0.04 -6.05 13.32
CA ALA A 139 1.41 -5.55 13.32
C ALA A 139 2.10 -5.85 14.65
N ASP A 140 3.35 -6.28 14.61
CA ASP A 140 4.10 -6.68 15.81
C ASP A 140 4.75 -5.45 16.46
N ALA A 141 4.32 -5.13 17.70
CA ALA A 141 4.88 -4.05 18.50
C ALA A 141 6.35 -4.30 18.92
N HIS A 142 6.87 -5.52 18.73
CA HIS A 142 8.28 -5.88 18.96
C HIS A 142 9.12 -5.96 17.70
N GLU A 143 8.55 -5.75 16.52
CA GLU A 143 9.27 -5.86 15.25
C GLU A 143 10.56 -5.02 15.27
N LEU A 144 11.67 -5.63 14.85
CA LEU A 144 12.91 -4.88 14.62
C LEU A 144 12.89 -4.32 13.20
N SER A 145 12.97 -3.00 13.07
CA SER A 145 13.04 -2.36 11.75
C SER A 145 14.28 -2.84 10.98
N PRO A 146 14.12 -3.38 9.77
CA PRO A 146 15.24 -3.85 8.96
C PRO A 146 16.17 -2.72 8.49
N THR A 147 15.69 -1.48 8.44
CA THR A 147 16.44 -0.33 7.94
C THR A 147 17.08 0.51 9.05
N ILE A 148 16.40 0.70 10.18
CA ILE A 148 16.86 1.57 11.27
C ILE A 148 17.41 0.78 12.47
N GLY A 149 17.19 -0.54 12.52
CA GLY A 149 17.70 -1.38 13.61
C GLY A 149 17.11 -1.06 14.98
N THR A 150 15.88 -0.49 15.03
CA THR A 150 15.20 -0.14 16.29
C THR A 150 13.81 -0.77 16.36
N ARG A 151 13.25 -0.86 17.58
CA ARG A 151 11.88 -1.33 17.85
C ARG A 151 10.88 -0.17 17.85
N PRO A 152 9.58 -0.43 17.64
CA PRO A 152 8.55 0.61 17.55
C PRO A 152 8.53 1.57 18.75
N LEU A 153 8.66 1.05 19.98
CA LEU A 153 8.67 1.90 21.20
C LEU A 153 9.87 2.86 21.20
N HIS A 154 11.06 2.36 20.90
CA HIS A 154 12.27 3.18 20.81
C HIS A 154 12.15 4.20 19.68
N HIS A 155 11.61 3.79 18.53
CA HIS A 155 11.39 4.69 17.40
C HIS A 155 10.40 5.81 17.76
N ALA A 156 9.29 5.49 18.44
CA ALA A 156 8.33 6.48 18.91
C ALA A 156 8.98 7.54 19.80
N LEU A 157 9.84 7.11 20.76
CA LEU A 157 10.59 8.02 21.62
C LEU A 157 11.61 8.87 20.85
N MET A 158 12.34 8.27 19.91
CA MET A 158 13.27 8.99 19.04
C MET A 158 12.57 10.05 18.17
N ARG A 159 11.32 9.78 17.77
CA ARG A 159 10.49 10.72 17.00
C ARG A 159 9.77 11.74 17.87
N GLY A 160 9.94 11.70 19.19
CA GLY A 160 9.25 12.59 20.11
C GLY A 160 7.74 12.40 20.15
N ARG A 161 7.25 11.16 19.92
CA ARG A 161 5.82 10.86 19.99
C ARG A 161 5.29 10.99 21.41
N GLY A 162 4.06 11.50 21.53
CA GLY A 162 3.42 11.75 22.83
C GLY A 162 3.07 10.46 23.57
N LEU A 163 2.68 10.61 24.84
CA LEU A 163 2.36 9.51 25.76
C LEU A 163 1.33 8.51 25.18
N THR A 164 0.38 8.98 24.38
CA THR A 164 -0.66 8.14 23.77
C THR A 164 -0.09 7.09 22.82
N PHE A 165 0.96 7.40 22.06
CA PHE A 165 1.68 6.42 21.23
C PHE A 165 2.41 5.39 22.08
N VAL A 166 3.10 5.85 23.12
CA VAL A 166 3.79 4.96 24.07
C VAL A 166 2.80 4.00 24.72
N GLN A 167 1.67 4.51 25.19
CA GLN A 167 0.62 3.68 25.80
C GLN A 167 0.05 2.66 24.83
N ALA A 168 -0.22 3.05 23.57
CA ALA A 168 -0.71 2.13 22.55
C ALA A 168 0.28 0.99 22.29
N LEU A 169 1.58 1.29 22.16
CA LEU A 169 2.61 0.29 21.91
C LEU A 169 2.81 -0.62 23.13
N VAL A 170 2.89 -0.09 24.35
CA VAL A 170 3.02 -0.89 25.58
C VAL A 170 1.80 -1.78 25.80
N THR A 171 0.59 -1.26 25.53
CA THR A 171 -0.65 -2.08 25.60
C THR A 171 -0.63 -3.23 24.59
N ALA A 172 0.00 -3.03 23.44
CA ALA A 172 0.22 -4.07 22.42
C ALA A 172 1.41 -5.00 22.73
N GLY A 173 2.07 -4.80 23.87
CA GLY A 173 3.12 -5.67 24.39
C GLY A 173 4.54 -5.16 24.19
N ALA A 174 4.77 -3.98 23.60
CA ALA A 174 6.13 -3.44 23.43
C ALA A 174 6.85 -3.26 24.78
N ASP A 175 8.15 -3.56 24.80
CA ASP A 175 9.09 -3.46 25.93
C ASP A 175 10.31 -2.56 25.60
#